data_63f534096a328e6f0a1ea1087a5cbd41
#
_entry.id   63f534096a328e6f0a1ea1087a5cbd41
#
_cell.length_a   1.000
_cell.length_b   1.000
_cell.length_c   1.000
_cell.angle_alpha   90.00
_cell.angle_beta   90.00
_cell.angle_gamma   90.00
#
_symmetry.space_group_name_H-M   'P 1'
#
loop_
_entity.id
_entity.type
_entity.pdbx_description
1 polymer ?
#
loop_
_entity_poly.entity_id
_entity_poly.type
_entity_poly.pdbx_seq_one_letter_code
_entity_poly.pdbx_strand_id
1 'polypeptide(L)'
;MHILWFRRDLRLSDNEIVTIAAADLKPVLPCFIVDPWFYEQSEVGKARVRFLFESLENLDQNLRQLGSRLYLFEGNSTTILQDLAKDLLQQGIRPKLFFNRDVQVQYGIDRDRAILDFYSQHNLECHLGLSSFLQTKGDRRDEWFNEYYTYQRQPLHVAPSRINTPQLSFNLPQLTFDDLKQKYKKFWLKDSTYFRGGETQALATLDSFLKRRFHGYHWKLSRPWLAQQGATSHLSPHIAFGTLSTRQVYQSTKARVAELGDQPLAEFSLKAFRDRLRWRDSFTQRLYYYPELAHTNHYPEFDDYYSPQELDPKKQELFQAWQEGQTGFPLLDASMRQLKTMGWMNFRMRAMCATFLCINCGISWHHGARHYMNYLVDGDLAIDNWQWQMQAGITNPLSDTFRIYNPNKNIEDRDSDLKFIYYWVPELRGYNLPEILSGAYIDKSEYPSPVLNWAQTRKVNGKIVSDMRKKVKQRLLAEQGEEYEQAAIAKKAVDKYWESKDKQYQEYRNKQAGSR
;
A
#
# COMPACT_ATOMS: atom_id res chain seq x y z
N MET A 1 12.98 32.47 6.72
CA MET A 1 13.40 31.06 6.95
C MET A 1 12.42 30.11 6.31
N HIS A 2 12.86 28.96 5.84
CA HIS A 2 11.99 27.93 5.29
C HIS A 2 11.77 26.83 6.32
N ILE A 3 10.49 26.50 6.62
CA ILE A 3 10.11 25.31 7.37
C ILE A 3 9.85 24.21 6.36
N LEU A 4 10.60 23.12 6.42
CA LEU A 4 10.47 21.97 5.54
C LEU A 4 9.82 20.83 6.32
N TRP A 5 8.50 20.66 6.17
CA TRP A 5 7.73 19.70 6.92
C TRP A 5 7.59 18.39 6.17
N PHE A 6 8.33 17.38 6.63
CA PHE A 6 8.26 16.01 6.13
C PHE A 6 7.05 15.26 6.68
N ARG A 7 6.46 14.42 5.85
CA ARG A 7 5.34 13.54 6.22
C ARG A 7 5.54 12.13 5.65
N ARG A 8 4.89 11.76 4.54
CA ARG A 8 5.07 10.51 3.79
C ARG A 8 5.96 10.71 2.55
N ASP A 9 7.03 11.42 2.72
CA ASP A 9 7.99 11.81 1.70
C ASP A 9 9.42 11.83 2.26
N LEU A 10 9.75 10.80 3.04
CA LEU A 10 10.93 10.70 3.91
C LEU A 10 12.21 10.42 3.11
N ARG A 11 12.54 11.31 2.16
CA ARG A 11 13.70 11.24 1.29
C ARG A 11 14.21 12.61 0.90
N LEU A 12 15.46 12.68 0.47
CA LEU A 12 16.09 13.89 -0.08
C LEU A 12 16.11 13.86 -1.62
N SER A 13 16.28 12.68 -2.22
CA SER A 13 16.30 12.51 -3.68
C SER A 13 14.89 12.57 -4.26
N ASP A 14 14.76 13.22 -5.41
CA ASP A 14 13.49 13.40 -6.13
C ASP A 14 12.35 13.90 -5.22
N ASN A 15 12.68 14.92 -4.41
CA ASN A 15 11.74 15.60 -3.54
C ASN A 15 11.69 17.08 -3.86
N GLU A 16 10.61 17.53 -4.50
CA GLU A 16 10.42 18.89 -5.00
C GLU A 16 10.63 19.94 -3.90
N ILE A 17 9.98 19.76 -2.75
CA ILE A 17 10.03 20.73 -1.65
C ILE A 17 11.44 20.86 -1.06
N VAL A 18 12.21 19.76 -1.01
CA VAL A 18 13.60 19.78 -0.55
C VAL A 18 14.47 20.58 -1.50
N THR A 19 14.35 20.31 -2.81
CA THR A 19 15.14 20.99 -3.84
C THR A 19 14.85 22.48 -3.88
N ILE A 20 13.58 22.88 -3.86
CA ILE A 20 13.19 24.29 -3.93
C ILE A 20 13.56 25.04 -2.62
N ALA A 21 13.31 24.44 -1.46
CA ALA A 21 13.63 25.08 -0.18
C ALA A 21 15.15 25.29 -0.02
N ALA A 22 15.98 24.37 -0.50
CA ALA A 22 17.43 24.48 -0.42
C ALA A 22 18.04 25.46 -1.46
N ALA A 23 17.38 25.65 -2.59
CA ALA A 23 17.88 26.53 -3.68
C ALA A 23 17.84 28.03 -3.34
N ASP A 24 16.94 28.46 -2.45
CA ASP A 24 16.74 29.87 -2.08
C ASP A 24 17.78 30.42 -1.08
N LEU A 25 18.85 29.72 -0.78
CA LEU A 25 19.94 30.11 0.13
C LEU A 25 19.48 30.60 1.51
N LYS A 26 18.19 30.59 1.81
CA LYS A 26 17.63 30.92 3.12
C LYS A 26 17.83 29.75 4.10
N PRO A 27 17.93 30.04 5.40
CA PRO A 27 17.96 28.99 6.39
C PRO A 27 16.75 28.07 6.29
N VAL A 28 16.98 26.75 6.34
CA VAL A 28 15.95 25.70 6.24
C VAL A 28 15.86 24.97 7.59
N LEU A 29 14.64 24.78 8.08
CA LEU A 29 14.31 23.98 9.25
C LEU A 29 13.60 22.70 8.81
N PRO A 30 14.34 21.59 8.59
CA PRO A 30 13.70 20.32 8.34
C PRO A 30 13.04 19.80 9.61
N CYS A 31 11.76 19.47 9.54
CA CYS A 31 11.02 18.97 10.70
C CYS A 31 10.07 17.82 10.36
N PHE A 32 9.81 17.01 11.38
CA PHE A 32 8.75 16.01 11.40
C PHE A 32 7.95 16.18 12.70
N ILE A 33 6.64 16.06 12.62
CA ILE A 33 5.77 16.17 13.79
C ILE A 33 5.25 14.77 14.14
N VAL A 34 5.62 14.33 15.34
CA VAL A 34 5.13 13.10 15.97
C VAL A 34 3.75 13.44 16.54
N ASP A 35 2.72 13.25 15.73
CA ASP A 35 1.35 13.59 16.09
C ASP A 35 0.70 12.39 16.81
N PRO A 36 0.35 12.50 18.11
CA PRO A 36 -0.21 11.43 18.91
C PRO A 36 -1.46 10.81 18.29
N TRP A 37 -2.25 11.60 17.57
CA TRP A 37 -3.47 11.12 16.92
C TRP A 37 -3.20 9.87 16.06
N PHE A 38 -2.10 9.83 15.31
CA PHE A 38 -1.78 8.67 14.47
C PHE A 38 -1.41 7.43 15.27
N TYR A 39 -0.76 7.58 16.43
CA TYR A 39 -0.26 6.46 17.24
C TYR A 39 -1.30 5.89 18.21
N GLU A 40 -2.43 6.56 18.34
CA GLU A 40 -3.58 6.15 19.17
C GLU A 40 -4.60 5.35 18.36
N GLN A 41 -4.54 5.39 17.02
CA GLN A 41 -5.45 4.63 16.17
C GLN A 41 -5.15 3.13 16.24
N SER A 42 -6.20 2.31 16.32
CA SER A 42 -6.09 0.85 16.34
C SER A 42 -5.52 0.27 15.04
N GLU A 43 -5.64 0.99 13.95
CA GLU A 43 -5.14 0.63 12.62
C GLU A 43 -3.64 0.94 12.42
N VAL A 44 -2.98 1.59 13.38
CA VAL A 44 -1.56 1.92 13.27
C VAL A 44 -0.71 0.83 13.92
N GLY A 45 -0.31 -0.13 13.11
CA GLY A 45 0.42 -1.31 13.54
C GLY A 45 1.90 -1.08 13.85
N LYS A 46 2.46 -1.98 14.66
CA LYS A 46 3.86 -1.92 15.13
C LYS A 46 4.88 -1.88 13.98
N ALA A 47 4.68 -2.71 12.95
CA ALA A 47 5.58 -2.77 11.80
C ALA A 47 5.68 -1.43 11.06
N ARG A 48 4.54 -0.72 10.91
CA ARG A 48 4.49 0.59 10.25
C ARG A 48 5.21 1.66 11.07
N VAL A 49 4.95 1.73 12.37
CA VAL A 49 5.57 2.74 13.25
C VAL A 49 7.07 2.54 13.33
N ARG A 50 7.53 1.29 13.45
CA ARG A 50 8.95 0.99 13.43
C ARG A 50 9.61 1.38 12.11
N PHE A 51 9.02 1.04 10.99
CA PHE A 51 9.53 1.43 9.66
C PHE A 51 9.60 2.95 9.50
N LEU A 52 8.59 3.68 10.00
CA LEU A 52 8.58 5.14 10.05
C LEU A 52 9.77 5.66 10.86
N PHE A 53 9.97 5.18 12.07
CA PHE A 53 11.03 5.69 12.95
C PHE A 53 12.43 5.38 12.42
N GLU A 54 12.65 4.19 11.86
CA GLU A 54 13.90 3.85 11.14
C GLU A 54 14.11 4.79 9.94
N SER A 55 13.01 5.17 9.24
CA SER A 55 13.08 6.11 8.11
C SER A 55 13.43 7.53 8.55
N LEU A 56 12.91 7.98 9.68
CA LEU A 56 13.26 9.28 10.27
C LEU A 56 14.72 9.34 10.72
N GLU A 57 15.22 8.26 11.35
CA GLU A 57 16.64 8.18 11.72
C GLU A 57 17.56 8.25 10.49
N ASN A 58 17.21 7.53 9.43
CA ASN A 58 17.98 7.58 8.18
C ASN A 58 17.89 8.96 7.50
N LEU A 59 16.71 9.60 7.54
CA LEU A 59 16.55 10.97 7.03
C LEU A 59 17.43 11.97 7.80
N ASP A 60 17.48 11.87 9.13
CA ASP A 60 18.37 12.70 9.95
C ASP A 60 19.86 12.46 9.62
N GLN A 61 20.26 11.19 9.47
CA GLN A 61 21.62 10.84 9.05
C GLN A 61 21.97 11.47 7.69
N ASN A 62 21.07 11.39 6.70
CA ASN A 62 21.27 11.97 5.38
C ASN A 62 21.31 13.52 5.46
N LEU A 63 20.45 14.15 6.27
CA LEU A 63 20.47 15.59 6.50
C LEU A 63 21.79 16.06 7.17
N ARG A 64 22.33 15.28 8.12
CA ARG A 64 23.62 15.58 8.76
C ARG A 64 24.79 15.61 7.78
N GLN A 65 24.77 14.74 6.76
CA GLN A 65 25.78 14.77 5.69
C GLN A 65 25.72 16.05 4.86
N LEU A 66 24.55 16.73 4.85
CA LEU A 66 24.34 18.01 4.17
C LEU A 66 24.56 19.24 5.07
N GLY A 67 25.03 19.04 6.32
CA GLY A 67 25.22 20.12 7.31
C GLY A 67 23.93 20.55 8.03
N SER A 68 22.90 19.71 8.02
CA SER A 68 21.58 19.96 8.61
C SER A 68 21.23 18.88 9.64
N ARG A 69 20.00 18.90 10.14
CA ARG A 69 19.43 17.87 11.01
C ARG A 69 17.91 17.86 10.91
N LEU A 70 17.27 16.76 11.33
CA LEU A 70 15.81 16.67 11.45
C LEU A 70 15.38 17.12 12.86
N TYR A 71 14.50 18.11 12.95
CA TYR A 71 13.83 18.47 14.19
C TYR A 71 12.57 17.63 14.37
N LEU A 72 12.44 16.99 15.52
CA LEU A 72 11.25 16.23 15.89
C LEU A 72 10.44 17.06 16.89
N PHE A 73 9.22 17.41 16.51
CA PHE A 73 8.26 18.04 17.41
C PHE A 73 7.18 17.03 17.78
N GLU A 74 6.60 17.14 18.97
CA GLU A 74 5.50 16.28 19.40
C GLU A 74 4.26 17.08 19.70
N GLY A 75 3.12 16.66 19.16
CA GLY A 75 1.83 17.28 19.38
C GLY A 75 0.94 17.23 18.15
N ASN A 76 -0.23 17.85 18.26
CA ASN A 76 -1.13 18.00 17.10
C ASN A 76 -0.43 18.82 16.01
N SER A 77 -0.38 18.27 14.81
CA SER A 77 0.39 18.85 13.70
C SER A 77 -0.04 20.27 13.34
N THR A 78 -1.33 20.60 13.41
CA THR A 78 -1.85 21.95 13.14
C THR A 78 -1.33 22.94 14.19
N THR A 79 -1.50 22.61 15.47
CA THR A 79 -1.07 23.44 16.58
C THR A 79 0.43 23.69 16.57
N ILE A 80 1.24 22.62 16.40
CA ILE A 80 2.70 22.73 16.35
C ILE A 80 3.17 23.65 15.22
N LEU A 81 2.61 23.53 14.00
CA LEU A 81 3.02 24.40 12.88
C LEU A 81 2.58 25.85 13.06
N GLN A 82 1.42 26.09 13.66
CA GLN A 82 0.95 27.43 13.99
C GLN A 82 1.83 28.07 15.07
N ASP A 83 2.13 27.34 16.13
CA ASP A 83 2.93 27.87 17.23
C ASP A 83 4.40 28.04 16.83
N LEU A 84 4.94 27.14 15.99
CA LEU A 84 6.27 27.32 15.38
C LEU A 84 6.34 28.60 14.53
N ALA A 85 5.31 28.87 13.73
CA ALA A 85 5.25 30.11 12.95
C ALA A 85 5.17 31.34 13.83
N LYS A 86 4.35 31.32 14.90
CA LYS A 86 4.25 32.44 15.88
C LYS A 86 5.57 32.69 16.62
N ASP A 87 6.22 31.63 17.10
CA ASP A 87 7.51 31.70 17.80
C ASP A 87 8.59 32.34 16.92
N LEU A 88 8.67 31.95 15.65
CA LEU A 88 9.58 32.55 14.68
C LEU A 88 9.26 34.02 14.40
N LEU A 89 7.98 34.38 14.27
CA LEU A 89 7.56 35.77 14.08
C LEU A 89 7.94 36.65 15.28
N GLN A 90 7.82 36.14 16.51
CA GLN A 90 8.26 36.83 17.73
C GLN A 90 9.78 37.08 17.75
N GLN A 91 10.55 36.18 17.13
CA GLN A 91 12.00 36.32 16.93
C GLN A 91 12.37 37.22 15.74
N GLY A 92 11.40 37.85 15.07
CA GLY A 92 11.61 38.68 13.89
C GLY A 92 11.88 37.87 12.60
N ILE A 93 11.66 36.57 12.62
CA ILE A 93 11.91 35.68 11.51
C ILE A 93 10.58 35.37 10.80
N ARG A 94 10.49 35.72 9.52
CA ARG A 94 9.30 35.42 8.70
C ARG A 94 9.41 34.03 8.06
N PRO A 95 8.60 33.03 8.49
CA PRO A 95 8.66 31.67 7.93
C PRO A 95 7.92 31.56 6.62
N LYS A 96 8.40 30.63 5.76
CA LYS A 96 7.67 30.06 4.61
C LYS A 96 7.61 28.56 4.80
N LEU A 97 6.41 27.98 4.70
CA LEU A 97 6.18 26.55 4.89
C LEU A 97 6.25 25.80 3.56
N PHE A 98 7.01 24.70 3.54
CA PHE A 98 7.12 23.77 2.43
C PHE A 98 6.63 22.38 2.85
N PHE A 99 5.67 21.82 2.11
CA PHE A 99 5.22 20.44 2.33
C PHE A 99 4.60 19.88 1.06
N ASN A 100 4.65 18.56 0.91
CA ASN A 100 4.01 17.87 -0.21
C ASN A 100 2.53 17.62 0.08
N ARG A 101 1.66 17.68 -0.93
CA ARG A 101 0.25 17.26 -0.80
C ARG A 101 0.18 15.81 -0.37
N ASP A 102 -0.73 15.52 0.53
CA ASP A 102 -1.00 14.17 1.00
C ASP A 102 -2.45 13.79 0.64
N VAL A 103 -2.64 12.53 0.24
CA VAL A 103 -3.94 12.01 -0.12
C VAL A 103 -4.28 10.91 0.85
N GLN A 104 -5.07 11.25 1.88
CA GLN A 104 -5.41 10.28 2.92
C GLN A 104 -6.81 10.50 3.50
N VAL A 105 -6.91 10.41 4.81
CA VAL A 105 -8.15 10.53 5.56
C VAL A 105 -8.57 11.99 5.73
N GLN A 106 -9.83 12.18 6.11
CA GLN A 106 -10.42 13.49 6.36
C GLN A 106 -9.59 14.33 7.33
N TYR A 107 -9.02 13.71 8.38
CA TYR A 107 -8.11 14.38 9.31
C TYR A 107 -6.95 15.10 8.60
N GLY A 108 -6.31 14.46 7.63
CA GLY A 108 -5.23 15.08 6.86
C GLY A 108 -5.68 16.23 5.98
N ILE A 109 -6.89 16.15 5.42
CA ILE A 109 -7.50 17.22 4.61
C ILE A 109 -7.79 18.42 5.47
N ASP A 110 -8.44 18.22 6.61
CA ASP A 110 -8.83 19.28 7.54
C ASP A 110 -7.60 19.96 8.17
N ARG A 111 -6.61 19.16 8.54
CA ARG A 111 -5.31 19.64 9.02
C ARG A 111 -4.63 20.55 8.00
N ASP A 112 -4.48 20.10 6.76
CA ASP A 112 -3.80 20.86 5.71
C ASP A 112 -4.56 22.16 5.40
N ARG A 113 -5.89 22.12 5.39
CA ARG A 113 -6.74 23.32 5.23
C ARG A 113 -6.50 24.32 6.37
N ALA A 114 -6.59 23.87 7.62
CA ALA A 114 -6.40 24.73 8.78
C ALA A 114 -5.01 25.40 8.82
N ILE A 115 -3.97 24.69 8.38
CA ILE A 115 -2.60 25.23 8.27
C ILE A 115 -2.54 26.29 7.17
N LEU A 116 -3.09 26.04 5.99
CA LEU A 116 -3.09 26.99 4.88
C LEU A 116 -3.87 28.27 5.23
N ASP A 117 -5.02 28.13 5.87
CA ASP A 117 -5.85 29.26 6.33
C ASP A 117 -5.09 30.11 7.34
N PHE A 118 -4.42 29.49 8.31
CA PHE A 118 -3.60 30.22 9.30
C PHE A 118 -2.46 31.00 8.64
N TYR A 119 -1.70 30.37 7.73
CA TYR A 119 -0.61 31.04 7.02
C TYR A 119 -1.13 32.21 6.18
N SER A 120 -2.24 32.03 5.48
CA SER A 120 -2.89 33.08 4.70
C SER A 120 -3.33 34.26 5.57
N GLN A 121 -3.99 34.02 6.72
CA GLN A 121 -4.43 35.03 7.67
C GLN A 121 -3.28 35.87 8.23
N HIS A 122 -2.09 35.27 8.37
CA HIS A 122 -0.88 35.96 8.86
C HIS A 122 0.00 36.50 7.71
N ASN A 123 -0.49 36.51 6.48
CA ASN A 123 0.25 36.87 5.27
C ASN A 123 1.57 36.11 5.12
N LEU A 124 1.63 34.85 5.54
CA LEU A 124 2.77 33.96 5.37
C LEU A 124 2.59 33.07 4.12
N GLU A 125 3.71 32.68 3.53
CA GLU A 125 3.69 31.87 2.33
C GLU A 125 3.75 30.38 2.64
N CYS A 126 3.00 29.60 1.82
CA CYS A 126 3.11 28.14 1.75
C CYS A 126 3.49 27.70 0.33
N HIS A 127 4.37 26.70 0.23
CA HIS A 127 4.66 25.99 -1.01
C HIS A 127 4.21 24.55 -0.89
N LEU A 128 3.27 24.14 -1.76
CA LEU A 128 2.74 22.78 -1.82
C LEU A 128 3.33 22.06 -3.02
N GLY A 129 4.20 21.09 -2.76
CA GLY A 129 4.75 20.21 -3.78
C GLY A 129 3.95 18.91 -3.96
N LEU A 130 4.48 18.02 -4.80
CA LEU A 130 3.97 16.68 -5.04
C LEU A 130 5.05 15.63 -4.76
N SER A 131 4.77 14.71 -3.86
CA SER A 131 5.68 13.59 -3.58
C SER A 131 5.49 12.43 -4.56
N SER A 132 4.32 12.34 -5.20
CA SER A 132 3.98 11.41 -6.29
C SER A 132 2.95 12.09 -7.20
N PHE A 133 2.71 11.50 -8.38
CA PHE A 133 1.72 12.07 -9.31
C PHE A 133 0.34 12.15 -8.69
N LEU A 134 -0.26 13.33 -8.78
CA LEU A 134 -1.63 13.62 -8.41
C LEU A 134 -2.20 14.69 -9.34
N GLN A 135 -3.27 14.38 -10.03
CA GLN A 135 -4.03 15.36 -10.80
C GLN A 135 -4.91 16.15 -9.82
N THR A 136 -4.60 17.45 -9.68
CA THR A 136 -5.29 18.33 -8.72
C THR A 136 -6.32 19.24 -9.37
N LYS A 137 -6.40 19.25 -10.71
CA LYS A 137 -7.33 20.05 -11.50
C LYS A 137 -8.18 19.16 -12.40
N GLY A 138 -9.50 19.29 -12.28
CA GLY A 138 -10.46 18.52 -13.07
C GLY A 138 -10.60 17.06 -12.61
N ASP A 139 -11.65 16.40 -13.09
CA ASP A 139 -11.94 14.96 -12.91
C ASP A 139 -12.00 14.29 -14.30
N ARG A 140 -10.91 14.41 -15.05
CA ARG A 140 -10.84 13.87 -16.42
C ARG A 140 -9.94 12.65 -16.45
N ARG A 141 -10.53 11.51 -16.22
CA ARG A 141 -9.85 10.21 -16.20
C ARG A 141 -9.08 9.92 -17.50
N ASP A 142 -9.56 10.38 -18.63
CA ASP A 142 -8.90 10.16 -19.93
C ASP A 142 -7.60 10.93 -20.06
N GLU A 143 -7.51 12.12 -19.46
CA GLU A 143 -6.30 12.94 -19.41
C GLU A 143 -5.30 12.41 -18.38
N TRP A 144 -5.80 11.73 -17.32
CA TRP A 144 -4.96 11.23 -16.23
C TRP A 144 -3.80 10.34 -16.71
N PHE A 145 -4.02 9.46 -17.68
CA PHE A 145 -2.96 8.59 -18.19
C PHE A 145 -1.86 9.38 -18.89
N ASN A 146 -2.20 10.37 -19.71
CA ASN A 146 -1.22 11.20 -20.43
C ASN A 146 -0.44 12.07 -19.44
N GLU A 147 -1.09 12.68 -18.48
CA GLU A 147 -0.47 13.49 -17.43
C GLU A 147 0.42 12.64 -16.53
N TYR A 148 -0.03 11.44 -16.14
CA TYR A 148 0.77 10.48 -15.38
C TYR A 148 2.09 10.15 -16.08
N TYR A 149 2.05 9.76 -17.35
CA TYR A 149 3.26 9.43 -18.07
C TYR A 149 4.13 10.65 -18.38
N THR A 150 3.55 11.83 -18.51
CA THR A 150 4.26 13.09 -18.63
C THR A 150 5.04 13.39 -17.36
N TYR A 151 4.38 13.29 -16.20
CA TYR A 151 5.03 13.44 -14.89
C TYR A 151 6.16 12.41 -14.68
N GLN A 152 5.92 11.14 -14.99
CA GLN A 152 6.94 10.09 -14.81
C GLN A 152 8.20 10.29 -15.67
N ARG A 153 8.11 11.07 -16.74
CA ARG A 153 9.24 11.37 -17.65
C ARG A 153 9.98 12.68 -17.32
N GLN A 154 9.43 13.51 -16.43
CA GLN A 154 10.11 14.73 -16.01
C GLN A 154 11.45 14.43 -15.34
N PRO A 155 12.44 15.32 -15.44
CA PRO A 155 13.70 15.18 -14.72
C PRO A 155 13.47 14.97 -13.22
N LEU A 156 14.31 14.13 -12.62
CA LEU A 156 14.29 13.93 -11.17
C LEU A 156 14.82 15.16 -10.46
N HIS A 157 14.24 15.52 -9.35
CA HIS A 157 14.78 16.55 -8.47
C HIS A 157 16.06 16.03 -7.81
N VAL A 158 17.16 16.76 -8.05
CA VAL A 158 18.46 16.41 -7.47
C VAL A 158 18.48 16.82 -6.00
N ALA A 159 18.94 15.91 -5.13
CA ALA A 159 19.17 16.25 -3.73
C ALA A 159 20.19 17.40 -3.61
N PRO A 160 19.97 18.39 -2.73
CA PRO A 160 20.93 19.47 -2.53
C PRO A 160 22.26 18.94 -1.99
N SER A 161 23.36 19.62 -2.30
CA SER A 161 24.68 19.30 -1.76
C SER A 161 24.88 19.82 -0.33
N ARG A 162 24.09 20.81 0.09
CA ARG A 162 24.14 21.43 1.40
C ARG A 162 22.78 22.00 1.78
N ILE A 163 22.45 21.92 3.07
CA ILE A 163 21.29 22.59 3.67
C ILE A 163 21.77 23.40 4.87
N ASN A 164 21.53 24.70 4.83
CA ASN A 164 21.88 25.58 5.95
C ASN A 164 20.74 25.58 6.98
N THR A 165 20.97 24.93 8.12
CA THR A 165 20.00 24.89 9.22
C THR A 165 20.56 25.71 10.41
N PRO A 166 19.89 26.77 10.83
CA PRO A 166 20.37 27.60 11.95
C PRO A 166 20.17 26.84 13.27
N GLN A 167 21.00 27.14 14.24
CA GLN A 167 20.75 26.72 15.62
C GLN A 167 19.73 27.70 16.25
N LEU A 168 18.51 27.21 16.41
CA LEU A 168 17.42 27.96 17.03
C LEU A 168 16.90 27.19 18.25
N SER A 169 16.47 27.95 19.25
CA SER A 169 15.69 27.42 20.36
C SER A 169 14.22 27.68 20.09
N PHE A 170 13.39 26.69 20.34
CA PHE A 170 11.94 26.77 20.17
C PHE A 170 11.25 26.50 21.51
N ASN A 171 10.23 27.28 21.82
CA ASN A 171 9.38 27.04 22.98
C ASN A 171 8.27 26.06 22.66
N LEU A 172 8.66 24.89 22.12
CA LEU A 172 7.77 23.82 21.65
C LEU A 172 8.26 22.47 22.16
N PRO A 173 7.36 21.48 22.36
CA PRO A 173 7.76 20.13 22.71
C PRO A 173 8.64 19.52 21.63
N GLN A 174 9.89 19.26 21.92
CA GLN A 174 10.85 18.61 21.04
C GLN A 174 11.19 17.23 21.58
N LEU A 175 11.47 16.30 20.67
CA LEU A 175 11.97 14.97 20.98
C LEU A 175 13.36 14.77 20.37
N THR A 176 14.21 14.11 21.11
CA THR A 176 15.38 13.43 20.54
C THR A 176 14.96 12.06 19.98
N PHE A 177 15.81 11.43 19.19
CA PHE A 177 15.55 10.03 18.76
C PHE A 177 15.54 9.04 19.93
N ASP A 178 16.29 9.32 20.99
CA ASP A 178 16.27 8.50 22.20
C ASP A 178 14.95 8.65 22.96
N ASP A 179 14.44 9.89 23.09
CA ASP A 179 13.10 10.13 23.65
C ASP A 179 12.02 9.41 22.84
N LEU A 180 12.09 9.49 21.49
CA LEU A 180 11.18 8.79 20.59
C LEU A 180 11.20 7.28 20.84
N LYS A 181 12.39 6.68 20.93
CA LYS A 181 12.56 5.25 21.21
C LYS A 181 12.02 4.84 22.57
N GLN A 182 12.31 5.64 23.59
CA GLN A 182 11.86 5.38 24.96
C GLN A 182 10.33 5.49 25.07
N LYS A 183 9.76 6.57 24.57
CA LYS A 183 8.32 6.85 24.67
C LYS A 183 7.49 5.83 23.88
N TYR A 184 7.95 5.45 22.71
CA TYR A 184 7.26 4.54 21.79
C TYR A 184 7.88 3.14 21.75
N LYS A 185 8.56 2.70 22.84
CA LYS A 185 9.26 1.40 22.92
C LYS A 185 8.39 0.20 22.57
N LYS A 186 7.05 0.29 22.79
CA LYS A 186 6.08 -0.77 22.42
C LYS A 186 6.11 -1.13 20.93
N PHE A 187 6.58 -0.22 20.07
CA PHE A 187 6.71 -0.42 18.62
C PHE A 187 8.08 -0.98 18.20
N TRP A 188 9.08 -1.00 19.11
CA TRP A 188 10.45 -1.46 18.86
C TRP A 188 10.69 -2.95 19.18
N LEU A 189 9.63 -3.72 19.38
CA LEU A 189 9.75 -5.13 19.73
C LEU A 189 10.48 -5.89 18.63
N LYS A 190 11.43 -6.76 19.06
CA LYS A 190 12.44 -7.42 18.22
C LYS A 190 11.89 -8.29 17.07
N ASP A 191 10.65 -8.71 17.13
CA ASP A 191 10.20 -9.89 16.41
C ASP A 191 9.54 -9.64 15.05
N SER A 192 9.49 -8.41 14.54
CA SER A 192 8.58 -8.14 13.43
C SER A 192 9.16 -7.43 12.20
N THR A 193 10.48 -7.28 12.03
CA THR A 193 10.93 -6.50 10.89
C THR A 193 11.74 -7.27 9.87
N TYR A 194 11.01 -7.75 8.90
CA TYR A 194 11.54 -8.18 7.61
C TYR A 194 12.00 -6.98 6.75
N PHE A 195 11.39 -5.81 6.95
CA PHE A 195 11.67 -4.58 6.21
C PHE A 195 12.38 -3.55 7.09
N ARG A 196 13.41 -2.91 6.52
CA ARG A 196 14.12 -1.79 7.13
C ARG A 196 13.71 -0.48 6.49
N GLY A 197 13.52 0.57 7.31
CA GLY A 197 13.16 1.90 6.83
C GLY A 197 14.33 2.70 6.27
N GLY A 198 14.01 3.81 5.58
CA GLY A 198 14.97 4.80 5.11
C GLY A 198 15.28 4.78 3.63
N GLU A 199 15.68 5.94 3.10
CA GLU A 199 16.01 6.18 1.69
C GLU A 199 17.21 5.34 1.23
N THR A 200 18.25 5.25 2.08
CA THR A 200 19.45 4.44 1.81
C THR A 200 19.08 2.97 1.56
N GLN A 201 18.24 2.41 2.41
CA GLN A 201 17.76 1.04 2.27
C GLN A 201 16.82 0.87 1.06
N ALA A 202 16.01 1.89 0.77
CA ALA A 202 15.12 1.91 -0.39
C ALA A 202 15.90 1.81 -1.70
N LEU A 203 16.95 2.61 -1.84
CA LEU A 203 17.85 2.61 -3.01
C LEU A 203 18.59 1.28 -3.17
N ALA A 204 19.11 0.72 -2.09
CA ALA A 204 19.75 -0.60 -2.10
C ALA A 204 18.77 -1.72 -2.50
N THR A 205 17.51 -1.63 -2.05
CA THR A 205 16.45 -2.59 -2.39
C THR A 205 16.05 -2.48 -3.85
N LEU A 206 15.94 -1.27 -4.39
CA LEU A 206 15.68 -1.01 -5.81
C LEU A 206 16.82 -1.54 -6.69
N ASP A 207 18.06 -1.22 -6.36
CA ASP A 207 19.25 -1.69 -7.09
C ASP A 207 19.32 -3.22 -7.13
N SER A 208 19.16 -3.87 -5.98
CA SER A 208 19.10 -5.33 -5.86
C SER A 208 17.98 -5.94 -6.73
N PHE A 209 16.80 -5.29 -6.77
CA PHE A 209 15.69 -5.75 -7.60
C PHE A 209 16.02 -5.62 -9.08
N LEU A 210 16.47 -4.46 -9.53
CA LEU A 210 16.75 -4.18 -10.94
C LEU A 210 17.97 -4.94 -11.49
N LYS A 211 18.93 -5.30 -10.66
CA LYS A 211 20.10 -6.09 -11.08
C LYS A 211 19.82 -7.59 -11.16
N ARG A 212 19.05 -8.16 -10.24
CA ARG A 212 18.97 -9.61 -10.06
C ARG A 212 17.56 -10.16 -9.90
N ARG A 213 16.74 -9.57 -9.00
CA ARG A 213 15.51 -10.18 -8.51
C ARG A 213 14.32 -10.06 -9.43
N PHE A 214 14.35 -9.16 -10.42
CA PHE A 214 13.24 -8.92 -11.34
C PHE A 214 12.96 -10.07 -12.30
N HIS A 215 13.94 -10.95 -12.58
CA HIS A 215 13.76 -12.07 -13.49
C HIS A 215 12.59 -12.98 -13.06
N GLY A 216 11.60 -13.12 -13.94
CA GLY A 216 10.39 -13.88 -13.67
C GLY A 216 9.42 -13.22 -12.67
N TYR A 217 9.58 -11.94 -12.36
CA TYR A 217 8.70 -11.20 -11.44
C TYR A 217 7.22 -11.43 -11.77
N HIS A 218 6.81 -11.35 -13.04
CA HIS A 218 5.43 -11.45 -13.50
C HIS A 218 4.69 -12.73 -13.06
N TRP A 219 5.40 -13.84 -12.81
CA TRP A 219 4.81 -15.07 -12.30
C TRP A 219 5.18 -15.38 -10.84
N LYS A 220 6.41 -15.05 -10.42
CA LYS A 220 6.89 -15.29 -9.06
C LYS A 220 6.11 -14.48 -8.03
N LEU A 221 5.63 -13.30 -8.39
CA LEU A 221 4.90 -12.41 -7.48
C LEU A 221 3.62 -13.04 -6.91
N SER A 222 3.06 -14.05 -7.59
CA SER A 222 1.87 -14.77 -7.13
C SER A 222 2.17 -16.05 -6.32
N ARG A 223 3.45 -16.44 -6.19
CA ARG A 223 3.88 -17.62 -5.42
C ARG A 223 4.40 -17.19 -4.06
N PRO A 224 3.71 -17.52 -2.96
CA PRO A 224 4.00 -16.93 -1.64
C PRO A 224 5.40 -17.28 -1.14
N TRP A 225 5.87 -18.51 -1.33
CA TRP A 225 7.22 -18.91 -0.95
C TRP A 225 8.30 -18.10 -1.69
N LEU A 226 8.22 -18.01 -3.00
CA LEU A 226 9.19 -17.25 -3.80
C LEU A 226 9.13 -15.75 -3.49
N ALA A 227 7.93 -15.20 -3.29
CA ALA A 227 7.75 -13.80 -2.92
C ALA A 227 8.40 -13.49 -1.57
N GLN A 228 8.24 -14.37 -0.57
CA GLN A 228 8.89 -14.27 0.73
C GLN A 228 10.42 -14.32 0.62
N GLN A 229 10.95 -15.16 -0.26
CA GLN A 229 12.39 -15.29 -0.52
C GLN A 229 13.00 -14.16 -1.37
N GLY A 230 12.27 -13.07 -1.58
CA GLY A 230 12.77 -11.88 -2.27
C GLY A 230 12.55 -11.85 -3.77
N ALA A 231 11.75 -12.76 -4.35
CA ALA A 231 11.44 -12.75 -5.79
C ALA A 231 10.47 -11.62 -6.21
N THR A 232 10.09 -10.74 -5.29
CA THR A 232 9.35 -9.50 -5.59
C THR A 232 10.21 -8.27 -5.32
N SER A 233 9.70 -7.08 -5.64
CA SER A 233 10.49 -5.86 -5.47
C SER A 233 10.77 -5.52 -4.01
N HIS A 234 9.85 -5.84 -3.10
CA HIS A 234 9.85 -5.43 -1.69
C HIS A 234 9.93 -3.91 -1.49
N LEU A 235 9.46 -3.13 -2.48
CA LEU A 235 9.50 -1.66 -2.45
C LEU A 235 8.22 -1.03 -1.89
N SER A 236 7.17 -1.82 -1.66
CA SER A 236 5.88 -1.28 -1.22
C SER A 236 5.95 -0.46 0.07
N PRO A 237 6.71 -0.84 1.13
CA PRO A 237 6.84 0.01 2.31
C PRO A 237 7.57 1.31 2.01
N HIS A 238 8.62 1.26 1.19
CA HIS A 238 9.40 2.44 0.81
C HIS A 238 8.57 3.46 0.02
N ILE A 239 7.71 2.97 -0.87
CA ILE A 239 6.79 3.83 -1.63
C ILE A 239 5.67 4.36 -0.72
N ALA A 240 5.17 3.55 0.24
CA ALA A 240 4.13 3.96 1.17
C ALA A 240 4.57 5.10 2.11
N PHE A 241 5.82 5.06 2.57
CA PHE A 241 6.40 6.11 3.43
C PHE A 241 7.18 7.18 2.65
N GLY A 242 7.23 7.07 1.33
CA GLY A 242 7.91 8.03 0.47
C GLY A 242 9.43 8.09 0.67
N THR A 243 10.04 7.03 1.20
CA THR A 243 11.52 6.88 1.23
C THR A 243 12.09 6.58 -0.15
N LEU A 244 11.21 6.36 -1.14
CA LEU A 244 11.53 6.21 -2.55
C LEU A 244 10.41 6.79 -3.40
N SER A 245 10.75 7.58 -4.41
CA SER A 245 9.77 8.18 -5.32
C SER A 245 9.32 7.17 -6.40
N THR A 246 8.03 7.19 -6.75
CA THR A 246 7.50 6.36 -7.86
C THR A 246 8.12 6.75 -9.20
N ARG A 247 8.43 8.02 -9.41
CA ARG A 247 9.11 8.55 -10.61
C ARG A 247 10.53 8.00 -10.75
N GLN A 248 11.31 8.00 -9.66
CA GLN A 248 12.64 7.41 -9.62
C GLN A 248 12.60 5.91 -9.94
N VAL A 249 11.67 5.16 -9.33
CA VAL A 249 11.47 3.73 -9.61
C VAL A 249 11.10 3.50 -11.08
N TYR A 250 10.18 4.31 -11.61
CA TYR A 250 9.75 4.24 -13.01
C TYR A 250 10.92 4.45 -13.97
N GLN A 251 11.71 5.52 -13.77
CA GLN A 251 12.83 5.87 -14.64
C GLN A 251 13.96 4.86 -14.55
N SER A 252 14.34 4.42 -13.35
CA SER A 252 15.35 3.37 -13.15
C SER A 252 14.93 2.05 -13.80
N THR A 253 13.63 1.70 -13.71
CA THR A 253 13.09 0.50 -14.38
C THR A 253 13.15 0.65 -15.90
N LYS A 254 12.83 1.82 -16.43
CA LYS A 254 12.90 2.10 -17.88
C LYS A 254 14.33 2.05 -18.39
N ALA A 255 15.28 2.63 -17.65
CA ALA A 255 16.70 2.56 -17.98
C ALA A 255 17.18 1.10 -18.02
N ARG A 256 16.80 0.30 -17.01
CA ARG A 256 17.14 -1.12 -16.98
C ARG A 256 16.59 -1.91 -18.17
N VAL A 257 15.35 -1.62 -18.60
CA VAL A 257 14.77 -2.23 -19.82
C VAL A 257 15.63 -1.91 -21.04
N ALA A 258 16.10 -0.69 -21.18
CA ALA A 258 16.95 -0.30 -22.32
C ALA A 258 18.31 -1.02 -22.34
N GLU A 259 18.84 -1.38 -21.16
CA GLU A 259 20.11 -2.12 -21.02
C GLU A 259 20.00 -3.62 -21.33
N LEU A 260 18.80 -4.19 -21.30
CA LEU A 260 18.61 -5.64 -21.42
C LEU A 260 18.86 -6.19 -22.83
N GLY A 261 18.82 -5.35 -23.85
CA GLY A 261 18.89 -5.80 -25.25
C GLY A 261 17.72 -6.75 -25.58
N ASP A 262 17.99 -7.80 -26.36
CA ASP A 262 16.97 -8.77 -26.78
C ASP A 262 16.70 -9.84 -25.70
N GLN A 263 16.06 -9.44 -24.61
CA GLN A 263 15.64 -10.30 -23.51
C GLN A 263 14.14 -10.14 -23.21
N PRO A 264 13.23 -10.63 -24.05
CA PRO A 264 11.80 -10.30 -23.98
C PRO A 264 11.12 -10.72 -22.67
N LEU A 265 11.54 -11.82 -22.04
CA LEU A 265 10.98 -12.24 -20.74
C LEU A 265 11.43 -11.35 -19.58
N ALA A 266 12.67 -10.88 -19.61
CA ALA A 266 13.21 -9.95 -18.65
C ALA A 266 12.50 -8.59 -18.79
N GLU A 267 12.35 -8.11 -20.00
CA GLU A 267 11.58 -6.90 -20.31
C GLU A 267 10.13 -7.01 -19.87
N PHE A 268 9.46 -8.13 -20.15
CA PHE A 268 8.08 -8.38 -19.71
C PHE A 268 7.94 -8.33 -18.19
N SER A 269 8.91 -8.90 -17.45
CA SER A 269 8.94 -8.84 -15.99
C SER A 269 9.00 -7.41 -15.46
N LEU A 270 9.86 -6.56 -16.03
CA LEU A 270 10.01 -5.16 -15.64
C LEU A 270 8.79 -4.32 -16.06
N LYS A 271 8.21 -4.57 -17.23
CA LYS A 271 6.96 -3.93 -17.66
C LYS A 271 5.81 -4.27 -16.69
N ALA A 272 5.67 -5.55 -16.33
CA ALA A 272 4.67 -5.98 -15.35
C ALA A 272 4.86 -5.33 -13.97
N PHE A 273 6.09 -5.11 -13.54
CA PHE A 273 6.39 -4.36 -12.32
C PHE A 273 5.99 -2.88 -12.44
N ARG A 274 6.35 -2.22 -13.54
CA ARG A 274 6.03 -0.82 -13.79
C ARG A 274 4.53 -0.54 -13.83
N ASP A 275 3.73 -1.48 -14.34
CA ASP A 275 2.27 -1.38 -14.32
C ASP A 275 1.69 -1.33 -12.90
N ARG A 276 2.37 -1.95 -11.90
CA ARG A 276 1.94 -1.87 -10.50
C ARG A 276 2.09 -0.45 -9.91
N LEU A 277 3.11 0.30 -10.34
CA LEU A 277 3.27 1.70 -9.95
C LEU A 277 2.10 2.55 -10.44
N ARG A 278 1.72 2.36 -11.71
CA ARG A 278 0.56 3.05 -12.28
C ARG A 278 -0.75 2.71 -11.56
N TRP A 279 -0.97 1.43 -11.21
CA TRP A 279 -2.16 1.04 -10.44
C TRP A 279 -2.20 1.70 -9.07
N ARG A 280 -1.07 1.71 -8.37
CA ARG A 280 -0.94 2.41 -7.09
C ARG A 280 -1.37 3.87 -7.21
N ASP A 281 -0.79 4.62 -8.15
CA ASP A 281 -1.08 6.03 -8.31
C ASP A 281 -2.55 6.27 -8.76
N SER A 282 -3.11 5.38 -9.58
CA SER A 282 -4.53 5.41 -9.95
C SER A 282 -5.47 5.19 -8.75
N PHE A 283 -5.12 4.33 -7.81
CA PHE A 283 -5.91 4.15 -6.58
C PHE A 283 -5.79 5.36 -5.65
N THR A 284 -4.60 5.93 -5.53
CA THR A 284 -4.36 7.17 -4.78
C THR A 284 -5.20 8.31 -5.35
N GLN A 285 -5.22 8.47 -6.69
CA GLN A 285 -6.04 9.46 -7.38
C GLN A 285 -7.53 9.28 -7.11
N ARG A 286 -8.01 8.04 -7.05
CA ARG A 286 -9.41 7.74 -6.74
C ARG A 286 -9.79 8.20 -5.35
N LEU A 287 -8.98 7.92 -4.35
CA LEU A 287 -9.24 8.37 -2.98
C LEU A 287 -9.20 9.90 -2.86
N TYR A 288 -8.37 10.57 -3.67
CA TYR A 288 -8.33 12.03 -3.70
C TYR A 288 -9.65 12.64 -4.18
N TYR A 289 -10.29 12.06 -5.19
CA TYR A 289 -11.59 12.54 -5.68
C TYR A 289 -12.78 12.09 -4.83
N TYR A 290 -12.67 10.90 -4.24
CA TYR A 290 -13.77 10.25 -3.51
C TYR A 290 -13.26 9.79 -2.12
N PRO A 291 -12.96 10.73 -1.20
CA PRO A 291 -12.40 10.41 0.11
C PRO A 291 -13.33 9.55 0.98
N GLU A 292 -14.65 9.61 0.74
CA GLU A 292 -15.65 8.78 1.40
C GLU A 292 -15.42 7.27 1.16
N LEU A 293 -14.79 6.87 0.05
CA LEU A 293 -14.45 5.47 -0.25
C LEU A 293 -13.45 4.85 0.75
N ALA A 294 -12.85 5.67 1.61
CA ALA A 294 -12.08 5.19 2.74
C ALA A 294 -12.95 4.44 3.76
N HIS A 295 -14.25 4.76 3.86
CA HIS A 295 -15.12 4.28 4.92
C HIS A 295 -16.48 3.76 4.45
N THR A 296 -16.86 4.00 3.17
CA THR A 296 -18.15 3.62 2.61
C THR A 296 -17.99 2.62 1.48
N ASN A 297 -19.03 1.85 1.21
CA ASN A 297 -19.09 1.03 0.00
C ASN A 297 -19.18 1.92 -1.24
N HIS A 298 -18.49 1.52 -2.30
CA HIS A 298 -18.51 2.26 -3.57
C HIS A 298 -19.92 2.32 -4.19
N TYR A 299 -20.75 1.32 -3.89
CA TYR A 299 -22.14 1.26 -4.32
C TYR A 299 -23.05 0.99 -3.14
N PRO A 300 -24.09 1.82 -2.92
CA PRO A 300 -24.97 1.73 -1.75
C PRO A 300 -25.78 0.43 -1.67
N GLU A 301 -25.95 -0.29 -2.79
CA GLU A 301 -26.61 -1.60 -2.81
C GLU A 301 -25.92 -2.65 -1.93
N PHE A 302 -24.70 -2.37 -1.47
CA PHE A 302 -23.92 -3.24 -0.59
C PHE A 302 -23.96 -2.82 0.88
N ASP A 303 -24.56 -1.70 1.25
CA ASP A 303 -24.45 -1.11 2.59
C ASP A 303 -25.06 -1.99 3.68
N ASP A 304 -26.18 -2.63 3.41
CA ASP A 304 -26.82 -3.57 4.35
C ASP A 304 -26.00 -4.85 4.54
N TYR A 305 -25.37 -5.35 3.48
CA TYR A 305 -24.62 -6.61 3.52
C TYR A 305 -23.20 -6.45 4.06
N TYR A 306 -22.52 -5.36 3.70
CA TYR A 306 -21.18 -5.03 4.15
C TYR A 306 -21.18 -3.81 5.09
N SER A 307 -22.02 -3.89 6.12
CA SER A 307 -22.05 -2.90 7.20
C SER A 307 -20.80 -2.98 8.07
N PRO A 308 -20.25 -1.85 8.55
CA PRO A 308 -19.15 -1.83 9.50
C PRO A 308 -19.56 -2.14 10.95
N GLN A 309 -20.83 -2.49 11.20
CA GLN A 309 -21.38 -2.78 12.53
C GLN A 309 -20.70 -3.97 13.20
N GLU A 310 -20.90 -4.11 14.50
CA GLU A 310 -20.38 -5.23 15.26
C GLU A 310 -20.86 -6.59 14.71
N LEU A 311 -19.96 -7.57 14.79
CA LEU A 311 -20.23 -8.91 14.32
C LEU A 311 -21.08 -9.67 15.32
N ASP A 312 -22.04 -10.46 14.84
CA ASP A 312 -22.71 -11.45 15.67
C ASP A 312 -21.70 -12.50 16.19
N PRO A 313 -22.03 -13.24 17.28
CA PRO A 313 -21.08 -14.18 17.90
C PRO A 313 -20.48 -15.20 16.93
N LYS A 314 -21.28 -15.73 16.00
CA LYS A 314 -20.80 -16.72 15.02
C LYS A 314 -19.82 -16.10 14.01
N LYS A 315 -20.10 -14.91 13.52
CA LYS A 315 -19.17 -14.18 12.65
C LYS A 315 -17.93 -13.74 13.41
N GLN A 316 -18.05 -13.43 14.70
CA GLN A 316 -16.91 -13.11 15.55
C GLN A 316 -15.95 -14.30 15.68
N GLU A 317 -16.46 -15.52 15.88
CA GLU A 317 -15.66 -16.76 15.90
C GLU A 317 -14.94 -16.99 14.56
N LEU A 318 -15.65 -16.84 13.43
CA LEU A 318 -15.05 -16.95 12.09
C LEU A 318 -13.99 -15.89 11.85
N PHE A 319 -14.22 -14.66 12.29
CA PHE A 319 -13.25 -13.57 12.17
C PHE A 319 -12.00 -13.83 13.00
N GLN A 320 -12.15 -14.29 14.22
CA GLN A 320 -11.03 -14.65 15.09
C GLN A 320 -10.21 -15.80 14.48
N ALA A 321 -10.85 -16.86 14.01
CA ALA A 321 -10.16 -17.96 13.34
C ALA A 321 -9.36 -17.47 12.10
N TRP A 322 -9.95 -16.55 11.31
CA TRP A 322 -9.29 -15.93 10.18
C TRP A 322 -8.08 -15.08 10.62
N GLN A 323 -8.22 -14.25 11.66
CA GLN A 323 -7.14 -13.42 12.18
C GLN A 323 -5.96 -14.23 12.68
N GLU A 324 -6.25 -15.35 13.37
CA GLU A 324 -5.22 -16.21 14.00
C GLU A 324 -4.59 -17.21 13.01
N GLY A 325 -5.13 -17.35 11.79
CA GLY A 325 -4.70 -18.37 10.84
C GLY A 325 -5.02 -19.78 11.35
N GLN A 326 -6.27 -19.96 11.76
CA GLN A 326 -6.83 -21.20 12.32
C GLN A 326 -8.17 -21.57 11.68
N THR A 327 -8.29 -21.30 10.38
CA THR A 327 -9.54 -21.54 9.64
C THR A 327 -9.70 -22.98 9.17
N GLY A 328 -8.64 -23.80 9.23
CA GLY A 328 -8.61 -25.14 8.65
C GLY A 328 -8.37 -25.14 7.13
N PHE A 329 -7.97 -24.00 6.54
CA PHE A 329 -7.57 -23.87 5.14
C PHE A 329 -6.07 -23.56 5.04
N PRO A 330 -5.20 -24.55 4.79
CA PRO A 330 -3.76 -24.46 5.01
C PRO A 330 -3.05 -23.27 4.39
N LEU A 331 -3.33 -22.94 3.12
CA LEU A 331 -2.68 -21.81 2.44
C LEU A 331 -3.16 -20.46 2.95
N LEU A 332 -4.43 -20.37 3.36
CA LEU A 332 -5.01 -19.17 3.96
C LEU A 332 -4.38 -18.94 5.34
N ASP A 333 -4.34 -19.97 6.17
CA ASP A 333 -3.78 -19.90 7.52
C ASP A 333 -2.29 -19.58 7.50
N ALA A 334 -1.53 -20.21 6.61
CA ALA A 334 -0.13 -19.88 6.36
C ALA A 334 0.05 -18.38 6.02
N SER A 335 -0.85 -17.84 5.21
CA SER A 335 -0.81 -16.43 4.81
C SER A 335 -1.11 -15.48 5.96
N MET A 336 -2.10 -15.79 6.80
CA MET A 336 -2.44 -14.97 7.96
C MET A 336 -1.35 -15.04 9.05
N ARG A 337 -0.76 -16.22 9.28
CA ARG A 337 0.39 -16.37 10.19
C ARG A 337 1.63 -15.61 9.68
N GLN A 338 1.87 -15.60 8.36
CA GLN A 338 2.90 -14.75 7.76
C GLN A 338 2.64 -13.28 8.01
N LEU A 339 1.41 -12.79 7.78
CA LEU A 339 1.05 -11.41 8.03
C LEU A 339 1.33 -11.00 9.48
N LYS A 340 0.89 -11.81 10.43
CA LYS A 340 1.04 -11.56 11.87
C LYS A 340 2.51 -11.49 12.30
N THR A 341 3.37 -12.30 11.68
CA THR A 341 4.79 -12.41 12.05
C THR A 341 5.67 -11.41 11.28
N MET A 342 5.48 -11.29 9.97
CA MET A 342 6.35 -10.47 9.10
C MET A 342 5.83 -9.05 8.85
N GLY A 343 4.56 -8.79 9.17
CA GLY A 343 3.92 -7.54 8.78
C GLY A 343 3.74 -7.39 7.26
N TRP A 344 3.76 -8.51 6.52
CA TRP A 344 3.67 -8.49 5.07
C TRP A 344 3.19 -9.83 4.51
N MET A 345 2.49 -9.79 3.39
CA MET A 345 2.23 -10.93 2.53
C MET A 345 2.12 -10.48 1.07
N ASN A 346 2.31 -11.40 0.11
CA ASN A 346 2.22 -11.05 -1.30
C ASN A 346 0.77 -10.80 -1.74
N PHE A 347 0.59 -10.06 -2.83
CA PHE A 347 -0.72 -9.59 -3.29
C PHE A 347 -1.76 -10.70 -3.53
N ARG A 348 -1.32 -11.89 -4.01
CA ARG A 348 -2.22 -13.00 -4.27
C ARG A 348 -2.81 -13.57 -3.00
N MET A 349 -2.01 -13.69 -1.96
CA MET A 349 -2.47 -14.15 -0.65
C MET A 349 -3.37 -13.11 0.01
N ARG A 350 -3.04 -11.81 -0.08
CA ARG A 350 -3.97 -10.74 0.38
C ARG A 350 -5.34 -10.88 -0.27
N ALA A 351 -5.38 -11.06 -1.59
CA ALA A 351 -6.63 -11.19 -2.32
C ALA A 351 -7.42 -12.46 -1.93
N MET A 352 -6.74 -13.60 -1.75
CA MET A 352 -7.38 -14.86 -1.34
C MET A 352 -7.98 -14.73 0.07
N CYS A 353 -7.21 -14.23 1.03
CA CYS A 353 -7.66 -14.07 2.41
C CYS A 353 -8.82 -13.06 2.52
N ALA A 354 -8.76 -11.96 1.75
CA ALA A 354 -9.84 -10.97 1.71
C ALA A 354 -11.12 -11.53 1.09
N THR A 355 -11.02 -12.25 -0.03
CA THR A 355 -12.18 -12.90 -0.66
C THR A 355 -12.80 -13.94 0.27
N PHE A 356 -11.98 -14.73 0.97
CA PHE A 356 -12.48 -15.72 1.92
C PHE A 356 -13.28 -15.04 3.05
N LEU A 357 -12.75 -13.98 3.64
CA LEU A 357 -13.45 -13.23 4.69
C LEU A 357 -14.78 -12.67 4.19
N CYS A 358 -14.75 -11.95 3.06
CA CYS A 358 -15.94 -11.24 2.58
C CYS A 358 -17.00 -12.19 2.02
N ILE A 359 -16.58 -13.20 1.25
CA ILE A 359 -17.53 -14.08 0.54
C ILE A 359 -17.84 -15.33 1.37
N ASN A 360 -16.82 -16.06 1.84
CA ASN A 360 -17.08 -17.32 2.52
C ASN A 360 -17.58 -17.11 3.95
N CYS A 361 -16.99 -16.18 4.70
CA CYS A 361 -17.46 -15.86 6.05
C CYS A 361 -18.66 -14.89 6.05
N GLY A 362 -18.93 -14.17 4.95
CA GLY A 362 -19.98 -13.15 4.90
C GLY A 362 -19.72 -11.98 5.85
N ILE A 363 -18.44 -11.63 6.05
CA ILE A 363 -18.01 -10.55 6.97
C ILE A 363 -17.65 -9.32 6.14
N SER A 364 -18.06 -8.16 6.62
CA SER A 364 -17.78 -6.88 5.97
C SER A 364 -16.29 -6.65 5.78
N TRP A 365 -15.91 -6.14 4.61
CA TRP A 365 -14.53 -5.82 4.25
C TRP A 365 -13.88 -4.82 5.23
N HIS A 366 -14.66 -3.97 5.90
CA HIS A 366 -14.16 -3.00 6.87
C HIS A 366 -13.37 -3.66 8.01
N HIS A 367 -13.84 -4.80 8.53
CA HIS A 367 -13.14 -5.53 9.59
C HIS A 367 -11.79 -6.06 9.13
N GLY A 368 -11.76 -6.66 7.93
CA GLY A 368 -10.53 -7.19 7.35
C GLY A 368 -9.54 -6.10 6.96
N ALA A 369 -10.01 -4.99 6.38
CA ALA A 369 -9.19 -3.84 6.03
C ALA A 369 -8.51 -3.24 7.27
N ARG A 370 -9.26 -3.05 8.37
CA ARG A 370 -8.71 -2.59 9.66
C ARG A 370 -7.65 -3.55 10.19
N HIS A 371 -7.91 -4.85 10.14
CA HIS A 371 -6.92 -5.85 10.55
C HIS A 371 -5.65 -5.78 9.70
N TYR A 372 -5.75 -5.67 8.36
CA TYR A 372 -4.59 -5.50 7.49
C TYR A 372 -3.82 -4.22 7.82
N MET A 373 -4.49 -3.10 7.99
CA MET A 373 -3.86 -1.83 8.34
C MET A 373 -3.10 -1.89 9.66
N ASN A 374 -3.55 -2.72 10.61
CA ASN A 374 -2.84 -2.93 11.89
C ASN A 374 -1.58 -3.80 11.75
N TYR A 375 -1.49 -4.68 10.76
CA TYR A 375 -0.34 -5.57 10.62
C TYR A 375 0.61 -5.20 9.48
N LEU A 376 0.08 -4.74 8.33
CA LEU A 376 0.89 -4.47 7.15
C LEU A 376 1.85 -3.31 7.35
N VAL A 377 3.14 -3.55 7.09
CA VAL A 377 4.17 -2.50 7.07
C VAL A 377 3.93 -1.50 5.92
N ASP A 378 3.37 -1.97 4.82
CA ASP A 378 3.08 -1.18 3.61
C ASP A 378 1.61 -0.77 3.50
N GLY A 379 0.84 -0.85 4.60
CA GLY A 379 -0.56 -0.45 4.62
C GLY A 379 -0.77 0.97 4.08
N ASP A 380 -1.58 1.09 3.04
CA ASP A 380 -1.93 2.34 2.38
C ASP A 380 -3.44 2.36 2.12
N LEU A 381 -4.14 3.27 2.79
CA LEU A 381 -5.59 3.32 2.80
C LEU A 381 -6.21 3.41 1.39
N ALA A 382 -5.57 4.19 0.50
CA ALA A 382 -6.05 4.36 -0.87
C ALA A 382 -6.01 3.04 -1.66
N ILE A 383 -4.99 2.23 -1.42
CA ILE A 383 -4.79 0.95 -2.10
C ILE A 383 -5.61 -0.14 -1.42
N ASP A 384 -5.46 -0.26 -0.09
CA ASP A 384 -6.01 -1.37 0.66
C ASP A 384 -7.54 -1.38 0.63
N ASN A 385 -8.21 -0.26 0.94
CA ASN A 385 -9.66 -0.23 0.99
C ASN A 385 -10.30 -0.44 -0.38
N TRP A 386 -9.70 0.10 -1.46
CA TRP A 386 -10.16 -0.19 -2.81
C TRP A 386 -9.99 -1.67 -3.19
N GLN A 387 -8.84 -2.26 -2.84
CA GLN A 387 -8.58 -3.67 -3.09
C GLN A 387 -9.52 -4.57 -2.27
N TRP A 388 -9.80 -4.23 -1.02
CA TRP A 388 -10.79 -4.93 -0.20
C TRP A 388 -12.18 -4.93 -0.85
N GLN A 389 -12.66 -3.78 -1.31
CA GLN A 389 -13.92 -3.66 -2.03
C GLN A 389 -13.91 -4.48 -3.34
N MET A 390 -12.78 -4.54 -4.04
CA MET A 390 -12.62 -5.42 -5.21
C MET A 390 -12.78 -6.90 -4.85
N GLN A 391 -12.19 -7.36 -3.75
CA GLN A 391 -12.28 -8.74 -3.30
C GLN A 391 -13.65 -9.08 -2.70
N ALA A 392 -14.34 -8.11 -2.14
CA ALA A 392 -15.72 -8.24 -1.69
C ALA A 392 -16.74 -8.29 -2.85
N GLY A 393 -16.29 -8.09 -4.10
CA GLY A 393 -17.15 -8.08 -5.29
C GLY A 393 -17.90 -6.78 -5.54
N ILE A 394 -17.62 -5.70 -4.79
CA ILE A 394 -18.34 -4.42 -4.90
C ILE A 394 -17.99 -3.70 -6.20
N THR A 395 -16.70 -3.64 -6.56
CA THR A 395 -16.24 -2.85 -7.69
C THR A 395 -16.44 -3.55 -9.05
N ASN A 396 -16.31 -2.78 -10.15
CA ASN A 396 -16.42 -3.26 -11.53
C ASN A 396 -17.73 -4.03 -11.84
N PRO A 397 -18.91 -3.42 -11.65
CA PRO A 397 -20.19 -4.08 -11.88
C PRO A 397 -20.46 -4.41 -13.36
N LEU A 398 -19.69 -3.82 -14.30
CA LEU A 398 -19.72 -4.14 -15.73
C LEU A 398 -19.33 -5.58 -16.06
N SER A 399 -18.51 -6.21 -15.22
CA SER A 399 -18.19 -7.63 -15.35
C SER A 399 -19.32 -8.45 -14.76
N ASP A 400 -19.87 -9.41 -15.53
CA ASP A 400 -20.94 -10.30 -15.05
C ASP A 400 -20.42 -11.26 -13.96
N THR A 401 -19.11 -11.42 -13.86
CA THR A 401 -18.46 -12.29 -12.90
C THR A 401 -17.47 -11.52 -12.02
N PHE A 402 -17.25 -12.03 -10.81
CA PHE A 402 -16.16 -11.62 -9.93
C PHE A 402 -15.42 -12.86 -9.43
N ARG A 403 -14.18 -12.67 -9.04
CA ARG A 403 -13.30 -13.79 -8.72
C ARG A 403 -13.49 -14.22 -7.26
N ILE A 404 -13.83 -15.50 -7.05
CA ILE A 404 -13.81 -16.14 -5.72
C ILE A 404 -12.66 -17.17 -5.74
N TYR A 405 -11.68 -16.97 -4.88
CA TYR A 405 -10.50 -17.83 -4.83
C TYR A 405 -10.82 -19.15 -4.15
N ASN A 406 -10.45 -20.26 -4.82
CA ASN A 406 -10.49 -21.59 -4.21
C ASN A 406 -9.16 -21.84 -3.49
N PRO A 407 -9.13 -22.04 -2.15
CA PRO A 407 -7.90 -22.26 -1.40
C PRO A 407 -7.10 -23.47 -1.89
N ASN A 408 -7.74 -24.63 -2.13
CA ASN A 408 -7.08 -25.83 -2.61
C ASN A 408 -6.48 -25.65 -4.01
N LYS A 409 -7.22 -25.02 -4.94
CA LYS A 409 -6.68 -24.69 -6.26
C LYS A 409 -5.49 -23.75 -6.19
N ASN A 410 -5.46 -22.83 -5.23
CA ASN A 410 -4.30 -21.97 -5.01
C ASN A 410 -3.10 -22.74 -4.43
N ILE A 411 -3.29 -23.80 -3.63
CA ILE A 411 -2.18 -24.67 -3.21
C ILE A 411 -1.55 -25.31 -4.45
N GLU A 412 -2.35 -25.99 -5.29
CA GLU A 412 -1.87 -26.63 -6.53
C GLU A 412 -1.11 -25.65 -7.44
N ASP A 413 -1.65 -24.47 -7.64
CA ASP A 413 -1.11 -23.48 -8.59
C ASP A 413 0.09 -22.70 -8.04
N ARG A 414 0.20 -22.50 -6.71
CA ARG A 414 1.10 -21.50 -6.11
C ARG A 414 2.07 -22.04 -5.08
N ASP A 415 1.78 -23.18 -4.46
CA ASP A 415 2.61 -23.83 -3.42
C ASP A 415 2.56 -25.35 -3.55
N SER A 416 2.63 -25.88 -4.77
CA SER A 416 2.53 -27.32 -5.06
C SER A 416 3.61 -28.17 -4.39
N ASP A 417 4.73 -27.57 -3.99
CA ASP A 417 5.80 -28.19 -3.21
C ASP A 417 5.64 -27.99 -1.69
N LEU A 418 4.52 -27.38 -1.27
CA LEU A 418 4.10 -27.15 0.12
C LEU A 418 5.11 -26.40 1.00
N LYS A 419 6.14 -25.78 0.42
CA LYS A 419 7.20 -25.10 1.19
C LYS A 419 6.67 -23.97 2.04
N PHE A 420 5.72 -23.20 1.51
CA PHE A 420 5.13 -22.09 2.24
C PHE A 420 4.21 -22.60 3.35
N ILE A 421 3.39 -23.60 3.05
CA ILE A 421 2.52 -24.22 4.06
C ILE A 421 3.36 -24.85 5.16
N TYR A 422 4.34 -25.68 4.87
CA TYR A 422 5.17 -26.31 5.90
C TYR A 422 5.98 -25.34 6.75
N TYR A 423 6.31 -24.17 6.21
CA TYR A 423 7.02 -23.15 6.96
C TYR A 423 6.10 -22.46 7.99
N TRP A 424 4.87 -22.10 7.59
CA TRP A 424 3.95 -21.33 8.42
C TRP A 424 2.93 -22.18 9.20
N VAL A 425 2.72 -23.43 8.76
CA VAL A 425 1.82 -24.41 9.38
C VAL A 425 2.60 -25.71 9.61
N PRO A 426 3.54 -25.70 10.58
CA PRO A 426 4.42 -26.85 10.83
C PRO A 426 3.64 -28.10 11.24
N GLU A 427 2.42 -27.96 11.76
CA GLU A 427 1.51 -29.06 12.12
C GLU A 427 1.17 -29.97 10.93
N LEU A 428 1.33 -29.47 9.71
CA LEU A 428 1.05 -30.22 8.48
C LEU A 428 2.30 -30.84 7.85
N ARG A 429 3.47 -30.71 8.47
CA ARG A 429 4.69 -31.40 8.00
C ARG A 429 4.48 -32.91 8.09
N GLY A 430 4.74 -33.59 6.98
CA GLY A 430 4.54 -35.04 6.89
C GLY A 430 3.34 -35.45 6.03
N TYR A 431 2.43 -34.53 5.71
CA TYR A 431 1.34 -34.77 4.77
C TYR A 431 1.74 -34.27 3.38
N ASN A 432 1.63 -35.09 2.36
CA ASN A 432 1.93 -34.71 0.97
C ASN A 432 0.77 -33.91 0.32
N LEU A 433 0.97 -33.41 -0.91
CA LEU A 433 -0.02 -32.57 -1.59
C LEU A 433 -1.39 -33.25 -1.76
N PRO A 434 -1.52 -34.51 -2.22
CA PRO A 434 -2.80 -35.21 -2.27
C PRO A 434 -3.50 -35.31 -0.90
N GLU A 435 -2.76 -35.59 0.16
CA GLU A 435 -3.30 -35.67 1.53
C GLU A 435 -3.80 -34.30 2.04
N ILE A 436 -3.05 -33.23 1.77
CA ILE A 436 -3.47 -31.86 2.09
C ILE A 436 -4.75 -31.50 1.31
N LEU A 437 -4.81 -31.77 0.02
CA LEU A 437 -5.96 -31.42 -0.82
C LEU A 437 -7.22 -32.23 -0.49
N SER A 438 -7.05 -33.49 -0.08
CA SER A 438 -8.17 -34.36 0.33
C SER A 438 -8.63 -34.12 1.77
N GLY A 439 -7.86 -33.39 2.58
CA GLY A 439 -8.15 -33.20 4.01
C GLY A 439 -7.80 -34.42 4.87
N ALA A 440 -6.88 -35.29 4.43
CA ALA A 440 -6.48 -36.50 5.15
C ALA A 440 -5.81 -36.22 6.51
N TYR A 441 -5.43 -34.97 6.77
CA TYR A 441 -4.90 -34.47 8.06
C TYR A 441 -5.98 -34.18 9.10
N ILE A 442 -7.25 -34.04 8.68
CA ILE A 442 -8.36 -33.73 9.56
C ILE A 442 -8.51 -34.86 10.59
N ASP A 443 -8.65 -34.50 11.87
CA ASP A 443 -8.74 -35.42 13.01
C ASP A 443 -7.49 -36.30 13.24
N LYS A 444 -6.39 -36.06 12.51
CA LYS A 444 -5.12 -36.80 12.64
C LYS A 444 -3.93 -35.92 12.96
N SER A 445 -4.10 -34.60 12.95
CA SER A 445 -3.08 -33.60 13.29
C SER A 445 -3.64 -32.62 14.31
N GLU A 446 -2.75 -31.81 14.92
CA GLU A 446 -3.15 -30.69 15.77
C GLU A 446 -3.70 -29.49 14.98
N TYR A 447 -3.69 -29.56 13.65
CA TYR A 447 -4.20 -28.52 12.80
C TYR A 447 -5.73 -28.52 12.76
N PRO A 448 -6.41 -27.37 12.90
CA PRO A 448 -7.86 -27.32 13.03
C PRO A 448 -8.61 -27.81 11.80
N SER A 449 -9.79 -28.38 12.03
CA SER A 449 -10.74 -28.71 10.96
C SER A 449 -11.29 -27.43 10.31
N PRO A 450 -11.74 -27.48 9.03
CA PRO A 450 -12.30 -26.32 8.35
C PRO A 450 -13.50 -25.71 9.10
N VAL A 451 -13.42 -24.41 9.42
CA VAL A 451 -14.48 -23.67 10.15
C VAL A 451 -15.78 -23.51 9.38
N LEU A 452 -15.77 -23.78 8.08
CA LEU A 452 -16.94 -23.70 7.19
C LEU A 452 -16.77 -24.60 5.95
N ASN A 453 -17.88 -24.91 5.29
CA ASN A 453 -17.87 -25.56 3.99
C ASN A 453 -17.70 -24.51 2.88
N TRP A 454 -16.49 -24.43 2.29
CA TRP A 454 -16.15 -23.46 1.26
C TRP A 454 -17.06 -23.51 0.02
N ALA A 455 -17.41 -24.72 -0.45
CA ALA A 455 -18.22 -24.88 -1.67
C ALA A 455 -19.67 -24.38 -1.42
N GLN A 456 -20.23 -24.68 -0.27
CA GLN A 456 -21.57 -24.25 0.13
C GLN A 456 -21.61 -22.73 0.31
N THR A 457 -20.69 -22.14 1.10
CA THR A 457 -20.66 -20.71 1.37
C THR A 457 -20.37 -19.89 0.10
N ARG A 458 -19.46 -20.37 -0.77
CA ARG A 458 -19.23 -19.78 -2.09
C ARG A 458 -20.53 -19.71 -2.91
N LYS A 459 -21.32 -20.81 -2.91
CA LYS A 459 -22.57 -20.85 -3.69
C LYS A 459 -23.61 -19.88 -3.14
N VAL A 460 -23.82 -19.89 -1.82
CA VAL A 460 -24.86 -19.08 -1.15
C VAL A 460 -24.47 -17.60 -1.16
N ASN A 461 -23.37 -17.25 -0.54
CA ASN A 461 -22.96 -15.85 -0.41
C ASN A 461 -22.50 -15.24 -1.73
N GLY A 462 -21.85 -16.04 -2.59
CA GLY A 462 -21.48 -15.60 -3.94
C GLY A 462 -22.70 -15.26 -4.80
N LYS A 463 -23.84 -15.97 -4.62
CA LYS A 463 -25.11 -15.61 -5.27
C LYS A 463 -25.65 -14.28 -4.74
N ILE A 464 -25.64 -14.06 -3.43
CA ILE A 464 -26.10 -12.78 -2.82
C ILE A 464 -25.32 -11.60 -3.43
N VAL A 465 -23.98 -11.69 -3.42
CA VAL A 465 -23.11 -10.65 -3.99
C VAL A 465 -23.37 -10.47 -5.50
N SER A 466 -23.57 -11.57 -6.25
CA SER A 466 -23.90 -11.50 -7.67
C SER A 466 -25.22 -10.77 -7.92
N ASP A 467 -26.23 -11.01 -7.09
CA ASP A 467 -27.54 -10.38 -7.25
C ASP A 467 -27.48 -8.86 -6.91
N MET A 468 -26.70 -8.46 -5.90
CA MET A 468 -26.41 -7.05 -5.63
C MET A 468 -25.69 -6.38 -6.81
N ARG A 469 -24.67 -7.02 -7.40
CA ARG A 469 -23.98 -6.53 -8.60
C ARG A 469 -24.93 -6.31 -9.77
N LYS A 470 -25.91 -7.18 -9.97
CA LYS A 470 -26.95 -7.00 -11.02
C LYS A 470 -27.80 -5.77 -10.76
N LYS A 471 -28.19 -5.52 -9.49
CA LYS A 471 -28.93 -4.30 -9.12
C LYS A 471 -28.12 -3.04 -9.43
N VAL A 472 -26.83 -3.00 -9.04
CA VAL A 472 -25.94 -1.89 -9.40
C VAL A 472 -25.89 -1.69 -10.92
N LYS A 473 -25.68 -2.77 -11.68
CA LYS A 473 -25.62 -2.71 -13.14
C LYS A 473 -26.92 -2.16 -13.75
N GLN A 474 -28.08 -2.60 -13.26
CA GLN A 474 -29.39 -2.13 -13.71
C GLN A 474 -29.58 -0.63 -13.43
N ARG A 475 -29.21 -0.16 -12.24
CA ARG A 475 -29.26 1.25 -11.87
C ARG A 475 -28.36 2.11 -12.77
N LEU A 476 -27.08 1.70 -12.93
CA LEU A 476 -26.14 2.44 -13.76
C LEU A 476 -26.55 2.48 -15.25
N LEU A 477 -27.14 1.42 -15.77
CA LEU A 477 -27.71 1.41 -17.12
C LEU A 477 -28.90 2.38 -17.24
N ALA A 478 -29.73 2.48 -16.23
CA ALA A 478 -30.87 3.41 -16.23
C ALA A 478 -30.40 4.89 -16.10
N GLU A 479 -29.32 5.14 -15.36
CA GLU A 479 -28.80 6.50 -15.12
C GLU A 479 -27.87 6.99 -16.25
N GLN A 480 -27.05 6.14 -16.84
CA GLN A 480 -25.97 6.50 -17.78
C GLN A 480 -26.20 6.02 -19.22
N GLY A 481 -27.20 5.17 -19.46
CA GLY A 481 -27.67 4.76 -20.80
C GLY A 481 -26.55 4.16 -21.67
N GLU A 482 -26.45 4.64 -22.91
CA GLU A 482 -25.53 4.12 -23.94
C GLU A 482 -24.06 4.27 -23.56
N GLU A 483 -23.68 5.28 -22.79
CA GLU A 483 -22.29 5.49 -22.36
C GLU A 483 -21.80 4.33 -21.48
N TYR A 484 -22.67 3.85 -20.59
CA TYR A 484 -22.35 2.69 -19.77
C TYR A 484 -22.26 1.39 -20.58
N GLU A 485 -23.08 1.20 -21.59
CA GLU A 485 -23.00 0.05 -22.49
C GLU A 485 -21.70 0.05 -23.30
N GLN A 486 -21.29 1.19 -23.83
CA GLN A 486 -20.03 1.34 -24.55
C GLN A 486 -18.81 1.06 -23.64
N ALA A 487 -18.84 1.56 -22.40
CA ALA A 487 -17.81 1.26 -21.41
C ALA A 487 -17.76 -0.23 -21.06
N ALA A 488 -18.91 -0.93 -20.99
CA ALA A 488 -18.98 -2.37 -20.78
C ALA A 488 -18.35 -3.18 -21.93
N ILE A 489 -18.63 -2.76 -23.17
CA ILE A 489 -18.08 -3.40 -24.38
C ILE A 489 -16.56 -3.19 -24.44
N ALA A 490 -16.09 -1.95 -24.21
CA ALA A 490 -14.66 -1.63 -24.18
C ALA A 490 -13.92 -2.45 -23.10
N LYS A 491 -14.53 -2.60 -21.92
CA LYS A 491 -13.96 -3.42 -20.85
C LYS A 491 -13.85 -4.90 -21.23
N LYS A 492 -14.88 -5.49 -21.85
CA LYS A 492 -14.84 -6.89 -22.33
C LYS A 492 -13.72 -7.08 -23.36
N ALA A 493 -13.47 -6.11 -24.21
CA ALA A 493 -12.36 -6.17 -25.18
C ALA A 493 -10.99 -6.14 -24.49
N VAL A 494 -10.83 -5.30 -23.47
CA VAL A 494 -9.60 -5.25 -22.66
C VAL A 494 -9.37 -6.56 -21.89
N ASP A 495 -10.41 -7.11 -21.27
CA ASP A 495 -10.31 -8.38 -20.53
C ASP A 495 -9.90 -9.54 -21.48
N LYS A 496 -10.50 -9.65 -22.67
CA LYS A 496 -10.09 -10.61 -23.71
C LYS A 496 -8.65 -10.42 -24.19
N TYR A 497 -8.21 -9.17 -24.33
CA TYR A 497 -6.82 -8.89 -24.70
C TYR A 497 -5.84 -9.45 -23.65
N TRP A 498 -6.11 -9.22 -22.37
CA TRP A 498 -5.25 -9.72 -21.29
C TRP A 498 -5.28 -11.24 -21.16
N GLU A 499 -6.45 -11.88 -21.33
CA GLU A 499 -6.57 -13.34 -21.37
C GLU A 499 -5.75 -13.95 -22.53
N SER A 500 -5.80 -13.33 -23.70
CA SER A 500 -4.99 -13.73 -24.86
C SER A 500 -3.48 -13.60 -24.59
N LYS A 501 -3.05 -12.53 -23.92
CA LYS A 501 -1.65 -12.33 -23.54
C LYS A 501 -1.18 -13.34 -22.51
N ASP A 502 -1.99 -13.63 -21.51
CA ASP A 502 -1.68 -14.67 -20.51
C ASP A 502 -1.55 -16.05 -21.18
N LYS A 503 -2.41 -16.36 -22.16
CA LYS A 503 -2.34 -17.62 -22.90
C LYS A 503 -1.07 -17.72 -23.76
N GLN A 504 -0.75 -16.69 -24.54
CA GLN A 504 0.50 -16.62 -25.32
C GLN A 504 1.73 -16.79 -24.43
N TYR A 505 1.70 -16.21 -23.25
CA TYR A 505 2.76 -16.34 -22.27
C TYR A 505 2.89 -17.77 -21.72
N GLN A 506 1.78 -18.43 -21.40
CA GLN A 506 1.79 -19.82 -20.95
C GLN A 506 2.35 -20.75 -22.03
N GLU A 507 1.96 -20.56 -23.28
CA GLU A 507 2.48 -21.31 -24.43
C GLU A 507 3.99 -21.12 -24.62
N TYR A 508 4.48 -19.88 -24.50
CA TYR A 508 5.92 -19.59 -24.59
C TYR A 508 6.70 -20.27 -23.45
N ARG A 509 6.17 -20.23 -22.22
CA ARG A 509 6.77 -20.89 -21.07
C ARG A 509 6.84 -22.41 -21.24
N ASN A 510 5.78 -23.02 -21.76
CA ASN A 510 5.72 -24.47 -22.00
C ASN A 510 6.70 -24.91 -23.08
N LYS A 511 6.88 -24.12 -24.14
CA LYS A 511 7.89 -24.37 -25.18
C LYS A 511 9.32 -24.33 -24.63
N GLN A 512 9.62 -23.43 -23.71
CA GLN A 512 10.95 -23.34 -23.07
C GLN A 512 11.19 -24.45 -22.03
N ALA A 513 10.15 -24.94 -21.37
CA ALA A 513 10.27 -26.06 -20.44
C ALA A 513 10.44 -27.42 -21.14
N GLY A 514 9.89 -27.57 -22.34
CA GLY A 514 10.06 -28.76 -23.16
C GLY A 514 11.36 -28.84 -23.98
N SER A 515 12.16 -27.76 -23.99
CA SER A 515 13.48 -27.69 -24.64
C SER A 515 14.65 -27.82 -23.67
N ARG A 516 14.39 -28.18 -22.43
CA ARG A 516 15.37 -28.58 -21.41
C ARG A 516 15.12 -30.02 -21.01
#